data_dd8344daab676d0d7b3d26a5e375462f
#
_entry.id   dd8344daab676d0d7b3d26a5e375462f
#
_cell.length_a   1.000
_cell.length_b   1.000
_cell.length_c   1.000
_cell.angle_alpha   90.00
_cell.angle_beta   90.00
_cell.angle_gamma   90.00
#
_symmetry.space_group_name_H-M   'P 1'
#
loop_
_entity.id
_entity.type
_entity.pdbx_description
1 polymer ?
#
loop_
_entity_poly.entity_id
_entity_poly.type
_entity_poly.pdbx_seq_one_letter_code
_entity_poly.pdbx_strand_id
1 'polypeptide(L)'
;MMVRFFRILAAISSGIALAFSFAPFDEAWIVWGWMWLLLPLLWTVTGKGRCLKGFGLGWLAGMGFWVINLKWLGTVTWPGALALSAYLSAYFGLFGAFAAGPVNPCRVKYERAKMVRDRARQTLRSLGYATLLGGFWCGLEWVRGWLMTGFGWNGLGVTFAKNLILAQNAEYVGVIGLSFLPVFFSAVAVQTARRFYQQFRENEVRILHWDFATALLVIMLAFTWGTIRLSSVTNEPKIEGRVLMVQQDIPQFADKILW
;
A
#
# COMPACT_ATOMS: atom_id res chain seq x y z
N MET A 1 6.69 -28.32 5.63
CA MET A 1 7.47 -27.72 4.53
C MET A 1 6.54 -26.99 3.54
N MET A 2 5.52 -27.62 3.02
CA MET A 2 4.56 -27.09 2.04
C MET A 2 3.90 -25.75 2.44
N VAL A 3 3.41 -25.62 3.70
CA VAL A 3 2.78 -24.37 4.19
C VAL A 3 3.73 -23.17 4.18
N ARG A 4 5.02 -23.38 4.51
CA ARG A 4 6.03 -22.31 4.44
C ARG A 4 6.27 -21.86 3.00
N PHE A 5 6.35 -22.80 2.07
CA PHE A 5 6.53 -22.51 0.65
C PHE A 5 5.37 -21.66 0.10
N PHE A 6 4.11 -22.05 0.37
CA PHE A 6 2.95 -21.27 -0.06
C PHE A 6 2.93 -19.86 0.54
N ARG A 7 3.36 -19.68 1.80
CA ARG A 7 3.45 -18.34 2.41
C ARG A 7 4.48 -17.46 1.72
N ILE A 8 5.64 -18.00 1.38
CA ILE A 8 6.70 -17.29 0.67
C ILE A 8 6.19 -16.87 -0.72
N LEU A 9 5.61 -17.83 -1.46
CA LEU A 9 5.08 -17.58 -2.79
C LEU A 9 3.99 -16.50 -2.76
N ALA A 10 3.04 -16.58 -1.84
CA ALA A 10 1.97 -15.60 -1.71
C ALA A 10 2.48 -14.20 -1.31
N ALA A 11 3.52 -14.10 -0.47
CA ALA A 11 4.14 -12.82 -0.14
C ALA A 11 4.80 -12.19 -1.38
N ILE A 12 5.59 -12.96 -2.13
CA ILE A 12 6.23 -12.49 -3.37
C ILE A 12 5.16 -12.08 -4.39
N SER A 13 4.13 -12.91 -4.58
CA SER A 13 3.03 -12.62 -5.52
C SER A 13 2.28 -11.33 -5.15
N SER A 14 2.14 -11.02 -3.86
CA SER A 14 1.56 -9.75 -3.41
C SER A 14 2.38 -8.55 -3.88
N GLY A 15 3.71 -8.62 -3.77
CA GLY A 15 4.61 -7.58 -4.25
C GLY A 15 4.62 -7.45 -5.77
N ILE A 16 4.63 -8.59 -6.47
CA ILE A 16 4.51 -8.62 -7.93
C ILE A 16 3.19 -7.98 -8.38
N ALA A 17 2.07 -8.33 -7.73
CA ALA A 17 0.78 -7.72 -8.03
C ALA A 17 0.83 -6.19 -7.87
N LEU A 18 1.43 -5.70 -6.79
CA LEU A 18 1.59 -4.25 -6.60
C LEU A 18 2.44 -3.62 -7.71
N ALA A 19 3.47 -4.30 -8.22
CA ALA A 19 4.31 -3.76 -9.28
C ALA A 19 3.51 -3.44 -10.56
N PHE A 20 2.47 -4.21 -10.86
CA PHE A 20 1.57 -3.94 -11.98
C PHE A 20 0.77 -2.63 -11.84
N SER A 21 0.68 -2.05 -10.64
CA SER A 21 0.03 -0.74 -10.46
C SER A 21 0.86 0.44 -10.96
N PHE A 22 2.11 0.20 -11.34
CA PHE A 22 3.05 1.23 -11.80
C PHE A 22 3.45 1.01 -13.26
N ALA A 23 4.05 2.05 -13.87
CA ALA A 23 4.59 1.96 -15.21
C ALA A 23 5.59 0.78 -15.36
N PRO A 24 5.59 0.08 -16.48
CA PRO A 24 4.86 0.35 -17.72
C PRO A 24 3.44 -0.25 -17.77
N PHE A 25 2.99 -0.97 -16.72
CA PHE A 25 1.71 -1.68 -16.72
C PHE A 25 0.53 -0.75 -16.45
N ASP A 26 0.68 0.15 -15.43
CA ASP A 26 -0.29 1.20 -15.06
C ASP A 26 -1.68 0.71 -14.66
N GLU A 27 -1.79 -0.52 -14.14
CA GLU A 27 -3.03 -1.12 -13.65
C GLU A 27 -3.37 -0.61 -12.23
N ALA A 28 -3.63 0.69 -12.12
CA ALA A 28 -3.79 1.43 -10.85
C ALA A 28 -4.82 0.83 -9.89
N TRP A 29 -5.83 0.10 -10.38
CA TRP A 29 -6.86 -0.53 -9.54
C TRP A 29 -6.30 -1.62 -8.62
N ILE A 30 -5.17 -2.25 -8.97
CA ILE A 30 -4.54 -3.31 -8.19
C ILE A 30 -4.08 -2.79 -6.82
N VAL A 31 -3.77 -1.48 -6.70
CA VAL A 31 -3.34 -0.87 -5.44
C VAL A 31 -4.38 -1.04 -4.31
N TRP A 32 -5.65 -1.22 -4.64
CA TRP A 32 -6.72 -1.42 -3.67
C TRP A 32 -6.79 -2.84 -3.11
N GLY A 33 -6.21 -3.82 -3.81
CA GLY A 33 -6.31 -5.24 -3.48
C GLY A 33 -4.99 -5.95 -3.19
N TRP A 34 -3.83 -5.37 -3.46
CA TRP A 34 -2.55 -6.06 -3.31
C TRP A 34 -2.27 -6.58 -1.89
N MET A 35 -2.75 -5.86 -0.88
CA MET A 35 -2.60 -6.27 0.51
C MET A 35 -3.53 -7.42 0.93
N TRP A 36 -4.50 -7.79 0.11
CA TRP A 36 -5.43 -8.88 0.43
C TRP A 36 -4.74 -10.25 0.49
N LEU A 37 -3.59 -10.38 -0.16
CA LEU A 37 -2.72 -11.55 0.01
C LEU A 37 -1.78 -11.38 1.20
N LEU A 38 -1.17 -10.21 1.38
CA LEU A 38 -0.12 -9.99 2.37
C LEU A 38 -0.67 -9.91 3.82
N LEU A 39 -1.72 -9.13 4.06
CA LEU A 39 -2.24 -8.93 5.42
C LEU A 39 -2.72 -10.21 6.10
N PRO A 40 -3.48 -11.12 5.44
CA PRO A 40 -3.84 -12.40 6.04
C PRO A 40 -2.63 -13.24 6.43
N LEU A 41 -1.57 -13.23 5.59
CA LEU A 41 -0.33 -13.94 5.91
C LEU A 41 0.33 -13.38 7.16
N LEU A 42 0.45 -12.05 7.26
CA LEU A 42 1.05 -11.36 8.40
C LEU A 42 0.25 -11.59 9.69
N TRP A 43 -1.06 -11.55 9.63
CA TRP A 43 -1.94 -11.69 10.78
C TRP A 43 -2.06 -13.14 11.29
N THR A 44 -1.73 -14.12 10.45
CA THR A 44 -1.67 -15.54 10.85
C THR A 44 -0.31 -15.95 11.42
N VAL A 45 0.67 -15.04 11.47
CA VAL A 45 1.97 -15.30 12.11
C VAL A 45 1.81 -15.31 13.62
N THR A 46 2.21 -16.42 14.26
CA THR A 46 2.07 -16.63 15.70
C THR A 46 3.43 -16.95 16.36
N GLY A 47 3.45 -16.92 17.71
CA GLY A 47 4.57 -17.34 18.55
C GLY A 47 5.66 -16.29 18.75
N LYS A 48 6.73 -16.70 19.41
CA LYS A 48 7.93 -15.88 19.62
C LYS A 48 8.58 -15.54 18.26
N GLY A 49 9.08 -14.31 18.13
CA GLY A 49 9.70 -13.84 16.87
C GLY A 49 8.72 -13.52 15.74
N ARG A 50 7.42 -13.32 16.04
CA ARG A 50 6.40 -12.97 15.02
C ARG A 50 6.76 -11.71 14.22
N CYS A 51 7.34 -10.68 14.87
CA CYS A 51 7.78 -9.47 14.18
C CYS A 51 8.86 -9.78 13.15
N LEU A 52 9.85 -10.63 13.50
CA LEU A 52 10.90 -11.03 12.57
C LEU A 52 10.36 -11.88 11.40
N LYS A 53 9.41 -12.78 11.68
CA LYS A 53 8.73 -13.55 10.63
C LYS A 53 7.88 -12.62 9.73
N GLY A 54 7.20 -11.63 10.32
CA GLY A 54 6.46 -10.61 9.60
C GLY A 54 7.38 -9.74 8.75
N PHE A 55 8.54 -9.35 9.31
CA PHE A 55 9.58 -8.66 8.54
C PHE A 55 10.00 -9.47 7.31
N GLY A 56 10.32 -10.75 7.48
CA GLY A 56 10.73 -11.61 6.36
C GLY A 56 9.67 -11.71 5.26
N LEU A 57 8.38 -11.88 5.63
CA LEU A 57 7.28 -11.92 4.64
C LEU A 57 7.09 -10.58 3.93
N GLY A 58 7.14 -9.47 4.68
CA GLY A 58 7.08 -8.13 4.10
C GLY A 58 8.27 -7.86 3.18
N TRP A 59 9.48 -8.23 3.61
CA TRP A 59 10.68 -8.07 2.80
C TRP A 59 10.60 -8.85 1.49
N LEU A 60 10.09 -10.08 1.51
CA LEU A 60 9.86 -10.88 0.30
C LEU A 60 8.83 -10.23 -0.64
N ALA A 61 7.76 -9.66 -0.10
CA ALA A 61 6.82 -8.87 -0.91
C ALA A 61 7.51 -7.64 -1.51
N GLY A 62 8.33 -6.93 -0.73
CA GLY A 62 9.15 -5.82 -1.23
C GLY A 62 10.09 -6.24 -2.35
N MET A 63 10.77 -7.38 -2.23
CA MET A 63 11.62 -7.92 -3.30
C MET A 63 10.84 -8.18 -4.58
N GLY A 64 9.65 -8.81 -4.49
CA GLY A 64 8.76 -9.02 -5.62
C GLY A 64 8.35 -7.72 -6.31
N PHE A 65 8.16 -6.65 -5.54
CA PHE A 65 7.82 -5.33 -6.03
C PHE A 65 9.02 -4.61 -6.67
N TRP A 66 10.12 -4.47 -5.91
CA TRP A 66 11.24 -3.62 -6.31
C TRP A 66 12.08 -4.20 -7.45
N VAL A 67 12.26 -5.52 -7.52
CA VAL A 67 13.01 -6.13 -8.64
C VAL A 67 12.34 -5.86 -9.98
N ILE A 68 11.01 -5.81 -10.03
CA ILE A 68 10.27 -5.49 -11.25
C ILE A 68 10.38 -3.99 -11.56
N ASN A 69 10.12 -3.13 -10.57
CA ASN A 69 10.10 -1.68 -10.78
C ASN A 69 11.48 -1.06 -11.00
N LEU A 70 12.56 -1.71 -10.53
CA LEU A 70 13.93 -1.26 -10.73
C LEU A 70 14.66 -2.03 -11.85
N LYS A 71 13.93 -2.81 -12.67
CA LYS A 71 14.53 -3.57 -13.78
C LYS A 71 15.35 -2.68 -14.72
N TRP A 72 14.91 -1.45 -14.94
CA TRP A 72 15.62 -0.46 -15.76
C TRP A 72 17.03 -0.13 -15.24
N LEU A 73 17.26 -0.20 -13.92
CA LEU A 73 18.58 0.02 -13.33
C LEU A 73 19.58 -1.10 -13.68
N GLY A 74 19.09 -2.27 -14.10
CA GLY A 74 19.90 -3.37 -14.59
C GLY A 74 20.71 -3.03 -15.86
N THR A 75 20.28 -2.01 -16.63
CA THR A 75 21.07 -1.48 -17.77
C THR A 75 22.37 -0.81 -17.33
N VAL A 76 22.41 -0.33 -16.09
CA VAL A 76 23.61 0.26 -15.48
C VAL A 76 24.40 -0.81 -14.71
N THR A 77 23.76 -1.49 -13.75
CA THR A 77 24.38 -2.54 -12.95
C THR A 77 23.34 -3.46 -12.30
N TRP A 78 23.37 -4.75 -12.57
CA TRP A 78 22.49 -5.73 -11.93
C TRP A 78 22.78 -5.90 -10.43
N PRO A 79 24.03 -6.00 -9.95
CA PRO A 79 24.32 -6.09 -8.53
C PRO A 79 23.79 -4.86 -7.77
N GLY A 80 23.95 -3.65 -8.34
CA GLY A 80 23.42 -2.42 -7.74
C GLY A 80 21.90 -2.40 -7.69
N ALA A 81 21.22 -2.81 -8.76
CA ALA A 81 19.77 -2.91 -8.80
C ALA A 81 19.22 -3.88 -7.74
N LEU A 82 19.87 -5.04 -7.57
CA LEU A 82 19.49 -6.02 -6.56
C LEU A 82 19.77 -5.53 -5.13
N ALA A 83 20.90 -4.88 -4.90
CA ALA A 83 21.24 -4.30 -3.60
C ALA A 83 20.25 -3.20 -3.20
N LEU A 84 19.90 -2.31 -4.13
CA LEU A 84 18.90 -1.28 -3.90
C LEU A 84 17.52 -1.88 -3.66
N SER A 85 17.12 -2.89 -4.44
CA SER A 85 15.85 -3.61 -4.23
C SER A 85 15.80 -4.24 -2.84
N ALA A 86 16.88 -4.86 -2.38
CA ALA A 86 16.96 -5.47 -1.05
C ALA A 86 16.86 -4.41 0.07
N TYR A 87 17.52 -3.27 -0.08
CA TYR A 87 17.43 -2.13 0.85
C TYR A 87 16.00 -1.59 0.91
N LEU A 88 15.40 -1.28 -0.23
CA LEU A 88 14.04 -0.72 -0.29
C LEU A 88 12.98 -1.72 0.21
N SER A 89 13.24 -3.02 0.05
CA SER A 89 12.37 -4.07 0.59
C SER A 89 12.36 -4.11 2.12
N ALA A 90 13.38 -3.53 2.79
CA ALA A 90 13.39 -3.42 4.25
C ALA A 90 12.22 -2.57 4.77
N TYR A 91 11.75 -1.57 4.03
CA TYR A 91 10.57 -0.78 4.42
C TYR A 91 9.29 -1.63 4.40
N PHE A 92 9.12 -2.50 3.40
CA PHE A 92 8.05 -3.50 3.40
C PHE A 92 8.20 -4.50 4.56
N GLY A 93 9.44 -4.87 4.87
CA GLY A 93 9.77 -5.71 6.03
C GLY A 93 9.35 -5.06 7.35
N LEU A 94 9.66 -3.78 7.54
CA LEU A 94 9.25 -3.00 8.73
C LEU A 94 7.72 -2.93 8.85
N PHE A 95 7.02 -2.67 7.74
CA PHE A 95 5.57 -2.74 7.70
C PHE A 95 5.05 -4.13 8.08
N GLY A 96 5.65 -5.19 7.55
CA GLY A 96 5.30 -6.57 7.87
C GLY A 96 5.53 -6.91 9.36
N ALA A 97 6.63 -6.43 9.95
CA ALA A 97 6.90 -6.58 11.39
C ALA A 97 5.84 -5.87 12.24
N PHE A 98 5.46 -4.66 11.86
CA PHE A 98 4.43 -3.86 12.54
C PHE A 98 3.06 -4.53 12.46
N ALA A 99 2.64 -4.95 11.26
CA ALA A 99 1.35 -5.60 11.03
C ALA A 99 1.24 -6.99 11.70
N ALA A 100 2.32 -7.77 11.74
CA ALA A 100 2.32 -9.08 12.42
C ALA A 100 2.47 -8.96 13.95
N GLY A 101 3.06 -7.86 14.42
CA GLY A 101 3.38 -7.61 15.82
C GLY A 101 2.33 -6.80 16.56
N PRO A 102 2.54 -5.49 16.74
CA PRO A 102 1.70 -4.64 17.60
C PRO A 102 0.29 -4.43 17.03
N VAL A 103 0.14 -4.31 15.72
CA VAL A 103 -1.12 -3.98 15.03
C VAL A 103 -1.72 -5.20 14.34
N ASN A 104 -1.86 -6.30 15.09
CA ASN A 104 -2.44 -7.53 14.58
C ASN A 104 -3.84 -7.76 15.18
N PRO A 105 -4.92 -7.59 14.39
CA PRO A 105 -6.29 -7.76 14.89
C PRO A 105 -6.62 -9.21 15.28
N CYS A 106 -5.85 -10.19 14.78
CA CYS A 106 -6.04 -11.60 15.13
C CYS A 106 -5.58 -11.96 16.54
N ARG A 107 -4.89 -11.06 17.24
CA ARG A 107 -4.48 -11.26 18.63
C ARG A 107 -5.62 -11.02 19.62
N VAL A 108 -6.61 -10.26 19.22
CA VAL A 108 -7.81 -10.04 20.03
C VAL A 108 -8.78 -11.16 19.71
N LYS A 109 -9.21 -11.90 20.76
CA LYS A 109 -10.22 -12.95 20.60
C LYS A 109 -11.49 -12.32 20.04
N TYR A 110 -12.04 -12.96 19.02
CA TYR A 110 -13.34 -12.55 18.50
C TYR A 110 -14.39 -12.75 19.60
N GLU A 111 -14.98 -11.66 20.05
CA GLU A 111 -16.10 -11.68 20.98
C GLU A 111 -17.37 -11.35 20.19
N ARG A 112 -18.38 -12.19 20.40
CA ARG A 112 -19.71 -11.98 19.81
C ARG A 112 -20.29 -10.67 20.36
N ALA A 113 -20.46 -9.67 19.48
CA ALA A 113 -21.07 -8.41 19.89
C ALA A 113 -22.58 -8.61 20.13
N LYS A 114 -22.99 -8.64 21.38
CA LYS A 114 -24.39 -8.81 21.77
C LYS A 114 -25.14 -7.48 21.79
N MET A 115 -24.48 -6.39 22.12
CA MET A 115 -25.05 -5.05 22.24
C MET A 115 -24.49 -4.09 21.16
N VAL A 116 -25.19 -2.97 20.95
CA VAL A 116 -24.74 -1.88 20.06
C VAL A 116 -23.38 -1.34 20.49
N ARG A 117 -23.14 -1.20 21.81
CA ARG A 117 -21.87 -0.76 22.37
C ARG A 117 -20.68 -1.68 21.98
N ASP A 118 -20.91 -3.00 21.96
CA ASP A 118 -19.88 -3.96 21.58
C ASP A 118 -19.55 -3.84 20.10
N ARG A 119 -20.56 -3.59 19.26
CA ARG A 119 -20.40 -3.34 17.82
C ARG A 119 -19.61 -2.06 17.59
N ALA A 120 -19.94 -0.96 18.27
CA ALA A 120 -19.21 0.30 18.17
C ALA A 120 -17.73 0.13 18.57
N ARG A 121 -17.47 -0.56 19.69
CA ARG A 121 -16.09 -0.86 20.13
C ARG A 121 -15.33 -1.70 19.10
N GLN A 122 -15.98 -2.70 18.50
CA GLN A 122 -15.37 -3.54 17.45
C GLN A 122 -15.06 -2.73 16.19
N THR A 123 -15.97 -1.86 15.77
CA THR A 123 -15.80 -0.93 14.66
C THR A 123 -14.62 0.01 14.91
N LEU A 124 -14.60 0.69 16.07
CA LEU A 124 -13.51 1.61 16.42
C LEU A 124 -12.15 0.92 16.47
N ARG A 125 -12.07 -0.30 17.01
CA ARG A 125 -10.84 -1.09 16.99
C ARG A 125 -10.39 -1.43 15.57
N SER A 126 -11.32 -1.85 14.72
CA SER A 126 -11.02 -2.19 13.32
C SER A 126 -10.49 -0.98 12.55
N LEU A 127 -11.17 0.17 12.67
CA LEU A 127 -10.76 1.43 12.09
C LEU A 127 -9.41 1.89 12.66
N GLY A 128 -9.20 1.78 13.98
CA GLY A 128 -7.94 2.12 14.64
C GLY A 128 -6.76 1.32 14.10
N TYR A 129 -6.91 0.00 13.94
CA TYR A 129 -5.87 -0.83 13.32
C TYR A 129 -5.60 -0.43 11.86
N ALA A 130 -6.64 -0.16 11.09
CA ALA A 130 -6.49 0.25 9.70
C ALA A 130 -5.80 1.62 9.58
N THR A 131 -6.17 2.58 10.44
CA THR A 131 -5.55 3.91 10.51
C THR A 131 -4.07 3.81 10.90
N LEU A 132 -3.73 2.98 11.88
CA LEU A 132 -2.34 2.76 12.28
C LEU A 132 -1.52 2.12 11.15
N LEU A 133 -2.08 1.17 10.40
CA LEU A 133 -1.39 0.56 9.26
C LEU A 133 -1.20 1.57 8.13
N GLY A 134 -2.24 2.34 7.77
CA GLY A 134 -2.15 3.38 6.75
C GLY A 134 -1.16 4.49 7.12
N GLY A 135 -1.24 4.99 8.36
CA GLY A 135 -0.32 6.02 8.85
C GLY A 135 1.13 5.53 8.93
N PHE A 136 1.35 4.29 9.37
CA PHE A 136 2.69 3.71 9.41
C PHE A 136 3.28 3.53 8.01
N TRP A 137 2.47 3.10 7.04
CA TRP A 137 2.91 3.03 5.64
C TRP A 137 3.34 4.39 5.11
N CYS A 138 2.51 5.44 5.29
CA CYS A 138 2.85 6.80 4.90
C CYS A 138 4.14 7.29 5.58
N GLY A 139 4.31 6.98 6.87
CA GLY A 139 5.53 7.29 7.60
C GLY A 139 6.77 6.60 7.01
N LEU A 140 6.65 5.34 6.59
CA LEU A 140 7.74 4.61 5.92
C LEU A 140 8.06 5.20 4.55
N GLU A 141 7.06 5.59 3.75
CA GLU A 141 7.29 6.28 2.47
C GLU A 141 7.97 7.65 2.68
N TRP A 142 7.56 8.40 3.71
CA TRP A 142 8.18 9.67 4.05
C TRP A 142 9.65 9.48 4.47
N VAL A 143 9.96 8.55 5.37
CA VAL A 143 11.33 8.24 5.78
C VAL A 143 12.18 7.81 4.59
N ARG A 144 11.64 6.96 3.70
CA ARG A 144 12.32 6.51 2.49
C ARG A 144 12.67 7.66 1.56
N GLY A 145 11.88 8.74 1.58
CA GLY A 145 12.09 9.92 0.73
C GLY A 145 13.33 10.73 1.05
N TRP A 146 13.93 10.57 2.24
CA TRP A 146 15.11 11.34 2.64
C TRP A 146 16.23 10.51 3.30
N LEU A 147 15.93 9.33 3.85
CA LEU A 147 16.95 8.50 4.48
C LEU A 147 17.94 7.97 3.43
N MET A 148 19.25 8.02 3.73
CA MET A 148 20.35 7.57 2.85
C MET A 148 20.24 8.18 1.43
N THR A 149 20.22 9.50 1.35
CA THR A 149 20.04 10.34 0.16
C THR A 149 18.61 10.36 -0.42
N GLY A 150 17.74 9.51 0.08
CA GLY A 150 16.33 9.44 -0.28
C GLY A 150 16.05 8.67 -1.57
N PHE A 151 14.94 7.90 -1.55
CA PHE A 151 14.39 7.25 -2.74
C PHE A 151 12.87 7.37 -2.72
N GLY A 152 12.35 8.50 -3.19
CA GLY A 152 10.91 8.84 -3.15
C GLY A 152 10.06 8.21 -4.25
N TRP A 153 10.64 7.38 -5.14
CA TRP A 153 9.94 6.81 -6.28
C TRP A 153 8.93 5.73 -5.89
N ASN A 154 7.90 5.56 -6.72
CA ASN A 154 6.89 4.51 -6.60
C ASN A 154 6.20 4.45 -5.22
N GLY A 155 5.85 5.62 -4.64
CA GLY A 155 4.90 5.68 -3.54
C GLY A 155 3.49 5.29 -4.00
N LEU A 156 2.68 4.67 -3.14
CA LEU A 156 1.34 4.19 -3.54
C LEU A 156 0.46 5.32 -4.06
N GLY A 157 0.58 6.55 -3.53
CA GLY A 157 -0.18 7.71 -3.98
C GLY A 157 0.07 8.09 -5.45
N VAL A 158 1.23 7.71 -6.02
CA VAL A 158 1.54 7.96 -7.44
C VAL A 158 0.61 7.18 -8.37
N THR A 159 0.07 6.04 -7.93
CA THR A 159 -0.86 5.24 -8.73
C THR A 159 -2.16 5.98 -9.07
N PHE A 160 -2.47 7.06 -8.33
CA PHE A 160 -3.65 7.91 -8.59
C PHE A 160 -3.40 8.99 -9.66
N ALA A 161 -2.20 9.09 -10.24
CA ALA A 161 -1.88 10.11 -11.24
C ALA A 161 -2.85 10.11 -12.43
N LYS A 162 -3.34 8.93 -12.85
CA LYS A 162 -4.33 8.81 -13.93
C LYS A 162 -5.78 8.99 -13.45
N ASN A 163 -6.03 8.96 -12.15
CA ASN A 163 -7.34 9.26 -11.55
C ASN A 163 -7.34 10.70 -11.05
N LEU A 164 -7.58 11.64 -11.97
CA LEU A 164 -7.53 13.07 -11.68
C LEU A 164 -8.44 13.49 -10.53
N ILE A 165 -9.54 12.79 -10.30
CA ILE A 165 -10.47 13.08 -9.19
C ILE A 165 -9.79 12.79 -7.85
N LEU A 166 -9.24 11.58 -7.65
CA LEU A 166 -8.56 11.26 -6.41
C LEU A 166 -7.26 12.04 -6.23
N ALA A 167 -6.55 12.32 -7.34
CA ALA A 167 -5.31 13.10 -7.31
C ALA A 167 -5.50 14.52 -6.74
N GLN A 168 -6.69 15.14 -6.88
CA GLN A 168 -6.96 16.47 -6.31
C GLN A 168 -6.78 16.51 -4.78
N ASN A 169 -6.99 15.39 -4.08
CA ASN A 169 -6.80 15.33 -2.65
C ASN A 169 -5.33 15.53 -2.22
N ALA A 170 -4.37 15.37 -3.15
CA ALA A 170 -2.97 15.66 -2.89
C ALA A 170 -2.71 17.12 -2.52
N GLU A 171 -3.60 18.05 -2.86
CA GLU A 171 -3.52 19.47 -2.46
C GLU A 171 -3.45 19.61 -0.92
N TYR A 172 -4.11 18.72 -0.16
CA TYR A 172 -4.16 18.77 1.31
C TYR A 172 -3.20 17.82 1.98
N VAL A 173 -3.11 16.59 1.46
CA VAL A 173 -2.38 15.52 2.14
C VAL A 173 -1.07 15.15 1.47
N GLY A 174 -0.77 15.76 0.33
CA GLY A 174 0.36 15.38 -0.51
C GLY A 174 0.20 13.99 -1.14
N VAL A 175 1.13 13.63 -2.01
CA VAL A 175 1.14 12.31 -2.67
C VAL A 175 1.32 11.18 -1.64
N ILE A 176 2.14 11.39 -0.62
CA ILE A 176 2.35 10.41 0.47
C ILE A 176 1.05 10.19 1.25
N GLY A 177 0.28 11.25 1.51
CA GLY A 177 -1.01 11.12 2.19
C GLY A 177 -2.05 10.34 1.38
N LEU A 178 -1.99 10.40 0.05
CA LEU A 178 -2.83 9.56 -0.81
C LEU A 178 -2.54 8.06 -0.62
N SER A 179 -1.31 7.69 -0.29
CA SER A 179 -0.92 6.30 0.00
C SER A 179 -1.66 5.71 1.20
N PHE A 180 -2.22 6.55 2.07
CA PHE A 180 -3.04 6.11 3.19
C PHE A 180 -4.30 5.37 2.74
N LEU A 181 -4.98 5.85 1.70
CA LEU A 181 -6.30 5.36 1.28
C LEU A 181 -6.30 3.86 0.93
N PRO A 182 -5.43 3.35 0.03
CA PRO A 182 -5.45 1.95 -0.35
C PRO A 182 -5.04 1.02 0.80
N VAL A 183 -4.13 1.45 1.68
CA VAL A 183 -3.72 0.66 2.85
C VAL A 183 -4.83 0.59 3.88
N PHE A 184 -5.44 1.71 4.20
CA PHE A 184 -6.58 1.80 5.12
C PHE A 184 -7.77 0.95 4.64
N PHE A 185 -8.16 1.12 3.38
CA PHE A 185 -9.25 0.35 2.79
C PHE A 185 -8.96 -1.14 2.78
N SER A 186 -7.78 -1.55 2.32
CA SER A 186 -7.37 -2.96 2.31
C SER A 186 -7.40 -3.57 3.71
N ALA A 187 -6.92 -2.85 4.72
CA ALA A 187 -6.92 -3.32 6.10
C ALA A 187 -8.33 -3.51 6.65
N VAL A 188 -9.26 -2.59 6.38
CA VAL A 188 -10.67 -2.72 6.75
C VAL A 188 -11.32 -3.87 6.00
N ALA A 189 -11.12 -3.96 4.69
CA ALA A 189 -11.71 -5.00 3.84
C ALA A 189 -11.31 -6.41 4.29
N VAL A 190 -10.02 -6.64 4.55
CA VAL A 190 -9.52 -7.94 5.04
C VAL A 190 -10.06 -8.27 6.43
N GLN A 191 -10.15 -7.29 7.35
CA GLN A 191 -10.75 -7.51 8.66
C GLN A 191 -12.24 -7.85 8.55
N THR A 192 -12.96 -7.17 7.67
CA THR A 192 -14.38 -7.42 7.42
C THR A 192 -14.59 -8.80 6.80
N ALA A 193 -13.83 -9.15 5.77
CA ALA A 193 -13.89 -10.47 5.14
C ALA A 193 -13.62 -11.60 6.14
N ARG A 194 -12.63 -11.42 7.03
CA ARG A 194 -12.33 -12.39 8.09
C ARG A 194 -13.50 -12.55 9.06
N ARG A 195 -14.12 -11.45 9.49
CA ARG A 195 -15.29 -11.50 10.40
C ARG A 195 -16.49 -12.14 9.70
N PHE A 196 -16.73 -11.79 8.45
CA PHE A 196 -17.79 -12.40 7.65
C PHE A 196 -17.62 -13.92 7.56
N TYR A 197 -16.40 -14.38 7.27
CA TYR A 197 -16.08 -15.80 7.24
C TYR A 197 -16.33 -16.49 8.58
N GLN A 198 -15.96 -15.86 9.70
CA GLN A 198 -16.23 -16.39 11.04
C GLN A 198 -17.73 -16.47 11.34
N GLN A 199 -18.49 -15.44 11.02
CA GLN A 199 -19.95 -15.39 11.19
C GLN A 199 -20.65 -16.42 10.33
N PHE A 200 -20.18 -16.63 9.10
CA PHE A 200 -20.72 -17.66 8.21
C PHE A 200 -20.53 -19.06 8.80
N ARG A 201 -19.36 -19.34 9.36
CA ARG A 201 -19.10 -20.64 10.03
C ARG A 201 -19.97 -20.85 11.28
N GLU A 202 -20.36 -19.78 11.94
CA GLU A 202 -21.20 -19.80 13.17
C GLU A 202 -22.69 -19.69 12.86
N ASN A 203 -23.11 -19.76 11.59
CA ASN A 203 -24.49 -19.55 11.11
C ASN A 203 -25.10 -18.21 11.58
N GLU A 204 -24.28 -17.16 11.70
CA GLU A 204 -24.68 -15.86 12.21
C GLU A 204 -24.29 -14.74 11.26
N VAL A 205 -24.79 -14.75 10.06
CA VAL A 205 -24.46 -13.70 9.09
C VAL A 205 -25.09 -12.37 9.48
N ARG A 206 -24.25 -11.35 9.67
CA ARG A 206 -24.66 -9.95 9.85
C ARG A 206 -24.41 -9.20 8.54
N ILE A 207 -25.43 -8.56 8.05
CA ILE A 207 -25.39 -7.87 6.76
C ILE A 207 -24.59 -6.57 6.84
N LEU A 208 -24.61 -5.86 7.99
CA LEU A 208 -24.00 -4.53 8.11
C LEU A 208 -22.71 -4.55 8.94
N HIS A 209 -21.61 -4.19 8.29
CA HIS A 209 -20.31 -3.96 8.89
C HIS A 209 -19.99 -2.47 8.89
N TRP A 210 -20.18 -1.80 10.02
CA TRP A 210 -20.02 -0.35 10.16
C TRP A 210 -18.64 0.17 9.79
N ASP A 211 -17.59 -0.61 10.07
CA ASP A 211 -16.22 -0.23 9.69
C ASP A 211 -16.00 -0.25 8.18
N PHE A 212 -16.57 -1.23 7.47
CA PHE A 212 -16.52 -1.26 6.02
C PHE A 212 -17.33 -0.11 5.39
N ALA A 213 -18.52 0.15 5.93
CA ALA A 213 -19.32 1.30 5.52
C ALA A 213 -18.58 2.63 5.74
N THR A 214 -17.87 2.78 6.88
CA THR A 214 -17.04 3.96 7.16
C THR A 214 -15.89 4.08 6.18
N ALA A 215 -15.21 2.97 5.83
CA ALA A 215 -14.13 3.01 4.84
C ALA A 215 -14.63 3.42 3.45
N LEU A 216 -15.78 2.91 3.03
CA LEU A 216 -16.43 3.35 1.79
C LEU A 216 -16.79 4.84 1.84
N LEU A 217 -17.34 5.31 2.96
CA LEU A 217 -17.67 6.73 3.15
C LEU A 217 -16.43 7.62 3.01
N VAL A 218 -15.30 7.23 3.60
CA VAL A 218 -14.03 7.98 3.45
C VAL A 218 -13.61 8.09 1.98
N ILE A 219 -13.70 6.98 1.22
CA ILE A 219 -13.39 6.99 -0.20
C ILE A 219 -14.39 7.86 -0.98
N MET A 220 -15.68 7.75 -0.68
CA MET A 220 -16.73 8.58 -1.31
C MET A 220 -16.49 10.07 -1.04
N LEU A 221 -16.13 10.44 0.17
CA LEU A 221 -15.80 11.85 0.51
C LEU A 221 -14.56 12.32 -0.27
N ALA A 222 -13.52 11.50 -0.40
CA ALA A 222 -12.36 11.83 -1.22
C ALA A 222 -12.74 12.01 -2.71
N PHE A 223 -13.60 11.16 -3.24
CA PHE A 223 -14.12 11.31 -4.61
C PHE A 223 -14.98 12.57 -4.77
N THR A 224 -15.91 12.82 -3.85
CA THR A 224 -16.79 14.00 -3.89
C THR A 224 -15.96 15.27 -3.84
N TRP A 225 -15.02 15.35 -2.91
CA TRP A 225 -14.11 16.49 -2.82
C TRP A 225 -13.30 16.68 -4.10
N GLY A 226 -12.67 15.62 -4.59
CA GLY A 226 -11.88 15.67 -5.81
C GLY A 226 -12.70 16.10 -7.04
N THR A 227 -13.96 15.66 -7.14
CA THR A 227 -14.87 16.10 -8.21
C THR A 227 -15.18 17.58 -8.11
N ILE A 228 -15.53 18.08 -6.92
CA ILE A 228 -15.78 19.50 -6.69
C ILE A 228 -14.54 20.32 -7.04
N ARG A 229 -13.37 19.87 -6.59
CA ARG A 229 -12.11 20.58 -6.86
C ARG A 229 -11.77 20.61 -8.34
N LEU A 230 -11.88 19.48 -9.02
CA LEU A 230 -11.59 19.38 -10.44
C LEU A 230 -12.55 20.24 -11.29
N SER A 231 -13.84 20.31 -10.90
CA SER A 231 -14.82 21.15 -11.59
C SER A 231 -14.62 22.66 -11.34
N SER A 232 -13.94 23.03 -10.25
CA SER A 232 -13.64 24.43 -9.93
C SER A 232 -12.40 24.98 -10.64
N VAL A 233 -11.60 24.11 -11.27
CA VAL A 233 -10.44 24.54 -12.06
C VAL A 233 -10.93 25.10 -13.38
N THR A 234 -10.80 26.40 -13.58
CA THR A 234 -11.11 27.07 -14.85
C THR A 234 -10.07 26.63 -15.89
N ASN A 235 -10.55 26.05 -16.98
CA ASN A 235 -9.73 25.50 -18.06
C ASN A 235 -9.15 26.57 -19.01
N GLU A 236 -9.15 27.83 -18.66
CA GLU A 236 -8.49 28.83 -19.47
C GLU A 236 -6.98 28.85 -19.20
N PRO A 237 -6.16 28.41 -20.14
CA PRO A 237 -4.71 28.48 -19.98
C PRO A 237 -4.30 29.95 -20.04
N LYS A 238 -3.92 30.53 -18.90
CA LYS A 238 -3.21 31.81 -18.93
C LYS A 238 -1.81 31.54 -19.48
N ILE A 239 -1.55 31.94 -20.70
CA ILE A 239 -0.23 31.89 -21.30
C ILE A 239 0.60 33.00 -20.66
N GLU A 240 1.36 32.64 -19.62
CA GLU A 240 2.23 33.57 -18.89
C GLU A 240 3.66 33.66 -19.50
N GLY A 241 4.01 32.73 -20.40
CA GLY A 241 5.32 32.70 -21.05
C GLY A 241 5.48 31.59 -22.08
N ARG A 242 6.53 31.68 -22.87
CA ARG A 242 6.94 30.62 -23.81
C ARG A 242 8.17 29.92 -23.24
N VAL A 243 8.12 28.59 -23.14
CA VAL A 243 9.23 27.75 -22.69
C VAL A 243 9.61 26.80 -23.82
N LEU A 244 10.89 26.79 -24.19
CA LEU A 244 11.46 25.80 -25.09
C LEU A 244 12.05 24.66 -24.26
N MET A 245 11.53 23.45 -24.44
CA MET A 245 12.09 22.25 -23.83
C MET A 245 12.86 21.48 -24.87
N VAL A 246 14.12 21.17 -24.57
CA VAL A 246 15.00 20.37 -25.44
C VAL A 246 15.32 19.05 -24.73
N GLN A 247 14.89 17.95 -25.33
CA GLN A 247 15.28 16.61 -24.89
C GLN A 247 16.46 16.17 -25.72
N GLN A 248 17.60 15.95 -25.09
CA GLN A 248 18.84 15.61 -25.78
C GLN A 248 18.92 14.12 -26.16
N ASP A 249 18.10 13.26 -25.58
CA ASP A 249 18.04 11.80 -25.78
C ASP A 249 19.42 11.12 -25.78
N ILE A 250 20.24 11.48 -24.78
CA ILE A 250 21.59 10.94 -24.63
C ILE A 250 21.49 9.50 -24.12
N PRO A 251 21.98 8.49 -24.87
CA PRO A 251 21.96 7.10 -24.41
C PRO A 251 22.82 6.92 -23.16
N GLN A 252 22.20 6.43 -22.09
CA GLN A 252 22.86 6.18 -20.80
C GLN A 252 23.32 4.71 -20.69
N PHE A 253 24.25 4.30 -21.55
CA PHE A 253 24.89 3.00 -21.42
C PHE A 253 26.22 3.17 -20.67
N ALA A 254 26.39 2.42 -19.57
CA ALA A 254 27.57 2.52 -18.72
C ALA A 254 28.89 2.22 -19.45
N ASP A 255 28.82 1.42 -20.52
CA ASP A 255 29.95 1.07 -21.40
C ASP A 255 30.30 2.14 -22.45
N LYS A 256 29.43 3.15 -22.61
CA LYS A 256 29.62 4.24 -23.59
C LYS A 256 29.89 5.61 -22.97
N ILE A 257 29.97 5.70 -21.65
CA ILE A 257 30.45 6.90 -20.96
C ILE A 257 31.99 6.91 -21.06
N LEU A 258 32.49 7.05 -22.26
CA LEU A 258 33.90 7.42 -22.52
C LEU A 258 33.92 8.94 -22.51
N TRP A 259 34.52 9.50 -21.49
CA TRP A 259 34.91 10.89 -21.38
C TRP A 259 36.03 11.24 -22.39
#